data_3b18db0933fc2c2dc60972087f4354f0
#
_entry.id   3b18db0933fc2c2dc60972087f4354f0
#
_cell.length_a   1.000
_cell.length_b   1.000
_cell.length_c   1.000
_cell.angle_alpha   90.00
_cell.angle_beta   90.00
_cell.angle_gamma   90.00
#
_symmetry.space_group_name_H-M   'P 1'
#
loop_
_entity.id
_entity.type
_entity.pdbx_description
1 polymer ?
#
loop_
_entity_poly.entity_id
_entity_poly.type
_entity_poly.pdbx_seq_one_letter_code
_entity_poly.pdbx_strand_id
1 'polypeptide(L)'
;MSHFLQFLVPNVTSFLLHPIVLAILAFIFILLFKWSSTLPNNNKNSPPSPPKLPVIGNLHQLGMYPHHSLRDLAQLYGPVMLLKLGNVPTLVVSSADAAREIMKTNDVIFANRPKRRMFGKLTYDFKDVAFAPYGEYWRQTKSILVLHLLSNKRVQSFRAVREEEISLLIEKIKQSCSSSSVNLCEMFAKITNDIICRVALGRKYGEGEGGRKFKELIGEVMELLGVNNMGDYILWLAWVNHVNGLDAKAERVAKQFDDFLEGVIEEHINRKKKGSDERSLENEDQKDFVDVLLWVQKENIIGFPIDRVCIKALILVSISLSLYIYIFGFI
;
A
#
# COMPACT_ATOMS: atom_id res chain seq x y z
N MET A 1 -32.83 54.47 22.57
CA MET A 1 -32.83 53.00 22.52
C MET A 1 -33.69 52.41 21.37
N SER A 2 -34.72 53.12 20.90
CA SER A 2 -35.60 52.65 19.80
C SER A 2 -34.98 52.77 18.39
N HIS A 3 -34.08 53.68 18.13
CA HIS A 3 -33.45 53.86 16.81
C HIS A 3 -32.37 52.84 16.49
N PHE A 4 -31.76 52.21 17.50
CA PHE A 4 -30.72 51.18 17.29
C PHE A 4 -31.32 49.85 16.89
N LEU A 5 -32.50 49.53 17.39
CA LEU A 5 -33.23 48.31 17.03
C LEU A 5 -33.82 48.34 15.62
N GLN A 6 -34.20 49.53 15.10
CA GLN A 6 -34.71 49.69 13.74
C GLN A 6 -33.64 49.52 12.64
N PHE A 7 -32.38 49.72 12.95
CA PHE A 7 -31.27 49.51 12.00
C PHE A 7 -30.76 48.05 11.95
N LEU A 8 -30.95 47.30 13.03
CA LEU A 8 -30.48 45.90 13.11
C LEU A 8 -31.42 44.90 12.44
N VAL A 9 -32.73 45.16 12.47
CA VAL A 9 -33.74 44.24 11.97
C VAL A 9 -33.66 43.98 10.46
N PRO A 10 -33.54 44.99 9.56
CA PRO A 10 -33.47 44.72 8.12
C PRO A 10 -32.13 44.06 7.68
N ASN A 11 -31.05 44.33 8.40
CA ASN A 11 -29.75 43.72 8.07
C ASN A 11 -29.64 42.24 8.50
N VAL A 12 -30.24 41.90 9.63
CA VAL A 12 -30.26 40.49 10.12
C VAL A 12 -31.20 39.63 9.28
N THR A 13 -32.35 40.18 8.87
CA THR A 13 -33.29 39.44 8.00
C THR A 13 -32.74 39.24 6.60
N SER A 14 -32.06 40.22 6.01
CA SER A 14 -31.42 40.07 4.71
C SER A 14 -30.22 39.08 4.75
N PHE A 15 -29.48 39.07 5.86
CA PHE A 15 -28.38 38.12 6.06
C PHE A 15 -28.89 36.70 6.26
N LEU A 16 -29.95 36.45 7.02
CA LEU A 16 -30.57 35.15 7.22
C LEU A 16 -31.28 34.62 5.98
N LEU A 17 -31.75 35.47 5.08
CA LEU A 17 -32.35 35.11 3.80
C LEU A 17 -31.34 34.92 2.68
N HIS A 18 -30.04 35.14 2.94
CA HIS A 18 -29.03 34.88 1.93
C HIS A 18 -28.99 33.41 1.58
N PRO A 19 -29.04 33.00 0.28
CA PRO A 19 -29.15 31.58 -0.13
C PRO A 19 -28.00 30.73 0.41
N ILE A 20 -26.82 31.29 0.60
CA ILE A 20 -25.67 30.61 1.19
C ILE A 20 -25.90 30.23 2.67
N VAL A 21 -26.49 31.17 3.45
CA VAL A 21 -26.80 30.96 4.88
C VAL A 21 -27.86 29.86 5.03
N LEU A 22 -28.91 29.92 4.19
CA LEU A 22 -29.94 28.89 4.17
C LEU A 22 -29.36 27.51 3.78
N ALA A 23 -28.47 27.46 2.81
CA ALA A 23 -27.79 26.23 2.41
C ALA A 23 -26.93 25.68 3.55
N ILE A 24 -26.20 26.53 4.27
CA ILE A 24 -25.39 26.12 5.44
C ILE A 24 -26.29 25.57 6.55
N LEU A 25 -27.38 26.26 6.86
CA LEU A 25 -28.35 25.84 7.88
C LEU A 25 -29.01 24.51 7.50
N ALA A 26 -29.41 24.35 6.24
CA ALA A 26 -29.95 23.06 5.71
C ALA A 26 -28.92 21.95 5.82
N PHE A 27 -27.68 22.23 5.48
CA PHE A 27 -26.57 21.26 5.61
C PHE A 27 -26.35 20.85 7.07
N ILE A 28 -26.30 21.81 8.00
CA ILE A 28 -26.19 21.55 9.43
C ILE A 28 -27.40 20.73 9.92
N PHE A 29 -28.60 21.09 9.49
CA PHE A 29 -29.82 20.35 9.85
C PHE A 29 -29.77 18.89 9.34
N ILE A 30 -29.34 18.68 8.10
CA ILE A 30 -29.15 17.30 7.54
C ILE A 30 -28.09 16.53 8.33
N LEU A 31 -27.00 17.18 8.75
CA LEU A 31 -25.98 16.55 9.58
C LEU A 31 -26.53 16.15 10.96
N LEU A 32 -27.27 17.06 11.61
CA LEU A 32 -27.90 16.81 12.91
C LEU A 32 -28.99 15.72 12.82
N PHE A 33 -29.78 15.73 11.76
CA PHE A 33 -30.82 14.72 11.50
C PHE A 33 -30.18 13.34 11.28
N LYS A 34 -29.13 13.27 10.46
CA LYS A 34 -28.36 12.03 10.29
C LYS A 34 -27.68 11.58 11.60
N TRP A 35 -27.26 12.49 12.43
CA TRP A 35 -26.72 12.16 13.76
C TRP A 35 -27.78 11.56 14.67
N SER A 36 -28.97 12.16 14.75
CA SER A 36 -30.09 11.63 15.53
C SER A 36 -30.52 10.22 15.08
N SER A 37 -30.50 9.95 13.76
CA SER A 37 -30.83 8.64 13.21
C SER A 37 -29.70 7.59 13.34
N THR A 38 -28.50 8.01 13.77
CA THR A 38 -27.34 7.12 13.98
C THR A 38 -27.13 6.76 15.46
N LEU A 39 -28.12 7.04 16.33
CA LEU A 39 -28.13 6.56 17.70
C LEU A 39 -27.98 5.03 17.70
N PRO A 40 -27.26 4.44 18.65
CA PRO A 40 -26.89 3.03 18.61
C PRO A 40 -28.15 2.18 18.51
N ASN A 41 -28.33 1.55 17.37
CA ASN A 41 -29.23 0.42 17.28
C ASN A 41 -28.58 -0.64 18.19
N ASN A 42 -29.18 -0.84 19.34
CA ASN A 42 -28.70 -1.72 20.39
C ASN A 42 -28.94 -3.18 19.98
N ASN A 43 -28.42 -3.54 18.81
CA ASN A 43 -28.35 -4.93 18.38
C ASN A 43 -27.42 -5.64 19.38
N LYS A 44 -28.03 -6.42 20.28
CA LYS A 44 -27.34 -7.19 21.33
C LYS A 44 -26.19 -8.05 20.82
N ASN A 45 -26.09 -8.26 19.51
CA ASN A 45 -25.08 -9.09 18.84
C ASN A 45 -23.99 -8.28 18.11
N SER A 46 -23.97 -6.94 18.22
CA SER A 46 -22.88 -6.14 17.63
C SER A 46 -21.70 -6.03 18.59
N PRO A 47 -20.44 -6.13 18.10
CA PRO A 47 -19.27 -5.84 18.91
C PRO A 47 -19.33 -4.44 19.53
N PRO A 48 -18.69 -4.23 20.71
CA PRO A 48 -18.59 -2.92 21.32
C PRO A 48 -18.03 -1.89 20.36
N SER A 49 -18.50 -0.65 20.46
CA SER A 49 -18.09 0.44 19.58
C SER A 49 -17.88 1.72 20.39
N PRO A 50 -16.77 2.45 20.16
CA PRO A 50 -16.59 3.79 20.71
C PRO A 50 -17.67 4.77 20.20
N PRO A 51 -17.90 5.88 20.92
CA PRO A 51 -18.77 6.96 20.42
C PRO A 51 -18.27 7.47 19.07
N LYS A 52 -19.19 7.60 18.12
CA LYS A 52 -18.90 8.02 16.75
C LYS A 52 -19.49 9.40 16.46
N LEU A 53 -18.77 10.19 15.68
CA LEU A 53 -19.26 11.48 15.19
C LEU A 53 -20.05 11.31 13.89
N PRO A 54 -20.96 12.23 13.56
CA PRO A 54 -21.64 12.24 12.27
C PRO A 54 -20.61 12.32 11.13
N VAL A 55 -20.89 11.69 10.00
CA VAL A 55 -20.10 11.70 8.77
C VAL A 55 -18.72 11.03 8.92
N ILE A 56 -17.88 11.52 9.82
CA ILE A 56 -16.50 11.02 9.99
C ILE A 56 -16.39 9.75 10.85
N GLY A 57 -17.45 9.42 11.60
CA GLY A 57 -17.45 8.25 12.47
C GLY A 57 -16.36 8.32 13.54
N ASN A 58 -15.51 7.29 13.60
CA ASN A 58 -14.40 7.18 14.54
C ASN A 58 -13.05 7.66 13.96
N LEU A 59 -13.00 8.25 12.76
CA LEU A 59 -11.75 8.73 12.16
C LEU A 59 -11.00 9.73 13.05
N HIS A 60 -11.71 10.57 13.81
CA HIS A 60 -11.14 11.54 14.75
C HIS A 60 -10.38 10.89 15.92
N GLN A 61 -10.64 9.61 16.21
CA GLN A 61 -9.99 8.86 17.28
C GLN A 61 -8.70 8.17 16.81
N LEU A 62 -8.46 8.12 15.50
CA LEU A 62 -7.22 7.62 14.93
C LEU A 62 -6.23 8.78 14.84
N GLY A 63 -5.23 8.81 15.73
CA GLY A 63 -4.17 9.81 15.71
C GLY A 63 -3.16 9.58 14.57
N MET A 64 -2.01 10.25 14.68
CA MET A 64 -0.91 10.13 13.73
C MET A 64 -0.41 8.67 13.61
N TYR A 65 -0.47 7.89 14.69
CA TYR A 65 -0.13 6.47 14.74
C TYR A 65 -1.38 5.63 15.00
N PRO A 66 -2.14 5.25 13.96
CA PRO A 66 -3.41 4.54 14.09
C PRO A 66 -3.32 3.26 14.93
N HIS A 67 -2.21 2.53 14.84
CA HIS A 67 -2.00 1.29 15.60
C HIS A 67 -1.94 1.52 17.13
N HIS A 68 -1.36 2.66 17.58
CA HIS A 68 -1.39 3.02 19.00
C HIS A 68 -2.81 3.35 19.46
N SER A 69 -3.52 4.19 18.70
CA SER A 69 -4.91 4.55 18.99
C SER A 69 -5.83 3.33 19.01
N LEU A 70 -5.65 2.39 18.07
CA LEU A 70 -6.42 1.15 18.02
C LEU A 70 -6.12 0.22 19.23
N ARG A 71 -4.86 0.15 19.66
CA ARG A 71 -4.48 -0.59 20.87
C ARG A 71 -5.15 0.01 22.10
N ASP A 72 -5.09 1.32 22.26
CA ASP A 72 -5.64 2.01 23.43
C ASP A 72 -7.17 1.90 23.45
N LEU A 73 -7.83 1.99 22.30
CA LEU A 73 -9.26 1.72 22.17
C LEU A 73 -9.61 0.27 22.49
N ALA A 74 -8.77 -0.70 22.10
CA ALA A 74 -9.01 -2.11 22.40
C ALA A 74 -8.91 -2.41 23.91
N GLN A 75 -8.11 -1.67 24.68
CA GLN A 75 -8.09 -1.77 26.14
C GLN A 75 -9.40 -1.30 26.78
N LEU A 76 -10.08 -0.32 26.17
CA LEU A 76 -11.32 0.24 26.71
C LEU A 76 -12.57 -0.54 26.25
N TYR A 77 -12.60 -0.94 24.99
CA TYR A 77 -13.80 -1.53 24.35
C TYR A 77 -13.70 -3.05 24.14
N GLY A 78 -12.56 -3.64 24.45
CA GLY A 78 -12.32 -5.08 24.36
C GLY A 78 -11.57 -5.50 23.09
N PRO A 79 -11.19 -6.79 23.05
CA PRO A 79 -10.30 -7.32 22.01
C PRO A 79 -10.95 -7.43 20.61
N VAL A 80 -12.26 -7.30 20.53
CA VAL A 80 -13.03 -7.25 19.28
C VAL A 80 -13.96 -6.06 19.36
N MET A 81 -13.74 -5.05 18.54
CA MET A 81 -14.55 -3.82 18.52
C MET A 81 -14.91 -3.41 17.10
N LEU A 82 -16.05 -2.73 16.96
CA LEU A 82 -16.52 -2.23 15.67
C LEU A 82 -16.36 -0.71 15.59
N LEU A 83 -15.52 -0.25 14.68
CA LEU A 83 -15.37 1.16 14.34
C LEU A 83 -16.18 1.48 13.08
N LYS A 84 -16.54 2.75 12.94
CA LYS A 84 -17.05 3.31 11.68
C LYS A 84 -16.07 4.38 11.20
N LEU A 85 -15.24 4.05 10.22
CA LEU A 85 -14.29 4.98 9.63
C LEU A 85 -14.96 5.69 8.45
N GLY A 86 -15.51 6.89 8.69
CA GLY A 86 -16.38 7.53 7.72
C GLY A 86 -17.61 6.68 7.42
N ASN A 87 -17.71 6.22 6.18
CA ASN A 87 -18.80 5.31 5.75
C ASN A 87 -18.43 3.81 5.83
N VAL A 88 -17.18 3.48 6.16
CA VAL A 88 -16.67 2.11 6.14
C VAL A 88 -16.77 1.48 7.53
N PRO A 89 -17.60 0.44 7.74
CA PRO A 89 -17.57 -0.34 8.96
C PRO A 89 -16.26 -1.15 9.03
N THR A 90 -15.57 -1.05 10.16
CA THR A 90 -14.24 -1.64 10.33
C THR A 90 -14.20 -2.44 11.62
N LEU A 91 -14.10 -3.76 11.53
CA LEU A 91 -13.90 -4.63 12.68
C LEU A 91 -12.41 -4.60 13.06
N VAL A 92 -12.13 -4.27 14.32
CA VAL A 92 -10.78 -4.29 14.88
C VAL A 92 -10.65 -5.49 15.80
N VAL A 93 -9.60 -6.28 15.58
CA VAL A 93 -9.30 -7.50 16.34
C VAL A 93 -7.91 -7.36 16.93
N SER A 94 -7.83 -7.49 18.26
CA SER A 94 -6.61 -7.26 19.04
C SER A 94 -6.22 -8.46 19.92
N SER A 95 -6.88 -9.63 19.78
CA SER A 95 -6.49 -10.85 20.47
C SER A 95 -6.05 -11.94 19.50
N ALA A 96 -5.13 -12.80 19.95
CA ALA A 96 -4.62 -13.92 19.16
C ALA A 96 -5.72 -14.93 18.79
N ASP A 97 -6.66 -15.19 19.71
CA ASP A 97 -7.75 -16.15 19.45
C ASP A 97 -8.72 -15.65 18.41
N ALA A 98 -9.16 -14.39 18.51
CA ALA A 98 -10.04 -13.78 17.51
C ALA A 98 -9.32 -13.61 16.16
N ALA A 99 -8.02 -13.30 16.15
CA ALA A 99 -7.23 -13.27 14.93
C ALA A 99 -7.14 -14.66 14.28
N ARG A 100 -6.96 -15.73 15.07
CA ARG A 100 -6.97 -17.12 14.58
C ARG A 100 -8.33 -17.48 13.95
N GLU A 101 -9.43 -17.07 14.59
CA GLU A 101 -10.78 -17.33 14.09
C GLU A 101 -11.00 -16.68 12.71
N ILE A 102 -10.54 -15.45 12.53
CA ILE A 102 -10.68 -14.71 11.26
C ILE A 102 -9.68 -15.20 10.20
N MET A 103 -8.40 -15.37 10.57
CA MET A 103 -7.33 -15.58 9.59
C MET A 103 -7.06 -17.05 9.26
N LYS A 104 -7.61 -17.99 10.06
CA LYS A 104 -7.41 -19.43 9.86
C LYS A 104 -8.72 -20.18 9.72
N THR A 105 -9.67 -20.01 10.65
CA THR A 105 -10.93 -20.77 10.65
C THR A 105 -11.88 -20.28 9.56
N ASN A 106 -11.99 -18.97 9.40
CA ASN A 106 -12.89 -18.31 8.43
C ASN A 106 -12.13 -17.48 7.39
N ASP A 107 -10.90 -17.87 7.06
CA ASP A 107 -9.98 -17.10 6.21
C ASP A 107 -10.58 -16.70 4.86
N VAL A 108 -11.33 -17.59 4.22
CA VAL A 108 -11.93 -17.35 2.90
C VAL A 108 -12.95 -16.19 2.94
N ILE A 109 -13.72 -16.06 4.04
CA ILE A 109 -14.70 -14.98 4.19
C ILE A 109 -14.03 -13.63 4.33
N PHE A 110 -12.87 -13.60 4.99
CA PHE A 110 -12.09 -12.39 5.27
C PHE A 110 -10.89 -12.17 4.33
N ALA A 111 -10.72 -13.01 3.30
CA ALA A 111 -9.55 -12.98 2.43
C ALA A 111 -9.45 -11.74 1.53
N ASN A 112 -10.59 -11.07 1.25
CA ASN A 112 -10.60 -9.92 0.36
C ASN A 112 -9.89 -8.70 0.94
N ARG A 113 -9.25 -7.92 0.05
CA ARG A 113 -8.59 -6.67 0.39
C ARG A 113 -9.50 -5.47 0.13
N PRO A 114 -9.42 -4.40 0.94
CA PRO A 114 -10.17 -3.18 0.66
C PRO A 114 -9.67 -2.52 -0.61
N LYS A 115 -10.58 -2.16 -1.51
CA LYS A 115 -10.26 -1.45 -2.75
C LYS A 115 -10.01 0.02 -2.45
N ARG A 116 -8.76 0.38 -2.18
CA ARG A 116 -8.33 1.78 -2.01
C ARG A 116 -7.93 2.37 -3.36
N ARG A 117 -8.34 3.61 -3.61
CA ARG A 117 -8.14 4.28 -4.90
C ARG A 117 -6.68 4.39 -5.30
N MET A 118 -5.80 4.77 -4.37
CA MET A 118 -4.36 4.89 -4.66
C MET A 118 -3.74 3.54 -4.99
N PHE A 119 -4.14 2.47 -4.31
CA PHE A 119 -3.64 1.13 -4.60
C PHE A 119 -4.03 0.70 -6.02
N GLY A 120 -5.28 0.92 -6.43
CA GLY A 120 -5.70 0.60 -7.81
C GLY A 120 -4.84 1.30 -8.86
N LYS A 121 -4.56 2.60 -8.67
CA LYS A 121 -3.71 3.37 -9.61
C LYS A 121 -2.27 2.86 -9.68
N LEU A 122 -1.69 2.48 -8.55
CA LEU A 122 -0.28 2.08 -8.46
C LEU A 122 -0.04 0.60 -8.75
N THR A 123 -1.03 -0.28 -8.56
CA THR A 123 -0.87 -1.73 -8.66
C THR A 123 -1.60 -2.35 -9.85
N TYR A 124 -1.70 -1.62 -10.95
CA TYR A 124 -2.33 -2.08 -12.20
C TYR A 124 -3.75 -2.58 -11.99
N ASP A 125 -4.58 -1.78 -11.32
CA ASP A 125 -5.96 -2.12 -10.97
C ASP A 125 -6.07 -3.43 -10.16
N PHE A 126 -5.25 -3.52 -9.09
CA PHE A 126 -5.20 -4.68 -8.19
C PHE A 126 -4.77 -6.00 -8.87
N LYS A 127 -3.90 -5.94 -9.88
CA LYS A 127 -3.32 -7.13 -10.51
C LYS A 127 -2.11 -7.71 -9.78
N ASP A 128 -1.71 -7.11 -8.67
CA ASP A 128 -0.64 -7.64 -7.82
C ASP A 128 -1.18 -8.67 -6.80
N VAL A 129 -0.28 -9.46 -6.22
CA VAL A 129 -0.66 -10.51 -5.25
C VAL A 129 -1.04 -9.97 -3.88
N ALA A 130 -0.62 -8.75 -3.52
CA ALA A 130 -0.87 -8.17 -2.20
C ALA A 130 -2.28 -7.59 -2.08
N PHE A 131 -2.81 -7.00 -3.16
CA PHE A 131 -4.08 -6.27 -3.16
C PHE A 131 -5.15 -6.88 -4.08
N ALA A 132 -4.81 -7.90 -4.88
CA ALA A 132 -5.78 -8.60 -5.71
C ALA A 132 -6.92 -9.18 -4.88
N PRO A 133 -8.17 -9.11 -5.35
CA PRO A 133 -9.29 -9.79 -4.73
C PRO A 133 -9.05 -11.31 -4.66
N TYR A 134 -9.51 -11.92 -3.57
CA TYR A 134 -9.45 -13.37 -3.46
C TYR A 134 -10.30 -14.03 -4.56
N GLY A 135 -9.68 -14.91 -5.33
CA GLY A 135 -10.30 -15.57 -6.46
C GLY A 135 -9.30 -16.43 -7.22
N GLU A 136 -9.67 -16.87 -8.42
CA GLU A 136 -8.82 -17.73 -9.23
C GLU A 136 -7.55 -17.02 -9.68
N TYR A 137 -7.66 -15.78 -10.14
CA TYR A 137 -6.50 -14.95 -10.51
C TYR A 137 -5.47 -14.88 -9.36
N TRP A 138 -5.92 -14.54 -8.15
CA TRP A 138 -5.05 -14.45 -6.98
C TRP A 138 -4.39 -15.79 -6.64
N ARG A 139 -5.15 -16.90 -6.70
CA ARG A 139 -4.60 -18.24 -6.42
C ARG A 139 -3.51 -18.64 -7.41
N GLN A 140 -3.74 -18.40 -8.70
CA GLN A 140 -2.77 -18.68 -9.75
C GLN A 140 -1.52 -17.80 -9.62
N THR A 141 -1.69 -16.52 -9.44
CA THR A 141 -0.59 -15.56 -9.27
C THR A 141 0.24 -15.85 -8.02
N LYS A 142 -0.43 -16.18 -6.90
CA LYS A 142 0.25 -16.63 -5.67
C LYS A 142 1.01 -17.95 -5.88
N SER A 143 0.44 -18.87 -6.62
CA SER A 143 1.11 -20.16 -6.93
C SER A 143 2.42 -19.92 -7.69
N ILE A 144 2.41 -19.05 -8.69
CA ILE A 144 3.63 -18.65 -9.41
C ILE A 144 4.68 -18.13 -8.44
N LEU A 145 4.28 -17.19 -7.58
CA LEU A 145 5.18 -16.56 -6.64
C LEU A 145 5.80 -17.58 -5.68
N VAL A 146 4.99 -18.46 -5.11
CA VAL A 146 5.45 -19.44 -4.11
C VAL A 146 6.29 -20.56 -4.74
N LEU A 147 5.87 -21.11 -5.87
CA LEU A 147 6.54 -22.26 -6.48
C LEU A 147 7.83 -21.89 -7.21
N HIS A 148 7.80 -20.77 -7.96
CA HIS A 148 8.91 -20.43 -8.84
C HIS A 148 9.87 -19.38 -8.26
N LEU A 149 9.48 -18.65 -7.21
CA LEU A 149 10.26 -17.52 -6.70
C LEU A 149 10.62 -17.65 -5.23
N LEU A 150 9.68 -18.11 -4.38
CA LEU A 150 9.87 -18.21 -2.94
C LEU A 150 10.11 -19.65 -2.47
N SER A 151 10.31 -20.60 -3.39
CA SER A 151 10.66 -21.97 -3.02
C SER A 151 12.04 -22.00 -2.33
N ASN A 152 12.24 -22.95 -1.41
CA ASN A 152 13.51 -23.09 -0.69
C ASN A 152 14.70 -23.21 -1.65
N LYS A 153 14.56 -23.99 -2.73
CA LYS A 153 15.60 -24.13 -3.76
C LYS A 153 15.97 -22.75 -4.32
N ARG A 154 14.98 -21.94 -4.69
CA ARG A 154 15.20 -20.62 -5.29
C ARG A 154 15.79 -19.62 -4.29
N VAL A 155 15.31 -19.61 -3.06
CA VAL A 155 15.89 -18.76 -2.02
C VAL A 155 17.34 -19.12 -1.75
N GLN A 156 17.70 -20.40 -1.78
CA GLN A 156 19.09 -20.85 -1.60
C GLN A 156 19.97 -20.53 -2.81
N SER A 157 19.48 -20.55 -4.04
CA SER A 157 20.29 -20.19 -5.22
C SER A 157 20.82 -18.74 -5.17
N PHE A 158 20.11 -17.83 -4.48
CA PHE A 158 20.58 -16.46 -4.25
C PHE A 158 21.48 -16.29 -3.01
N ARG A 159 21.96 -17.38 -2.42
CA ARG A 159 22.84 -17.30 -1.23
C ARG A 159 24.11 -16.52 -1.51
N ALA A 160 24.77 -16.78 -2.64
CA ALA A 160 26.00 -16.10 -3.03
C ALA A 160 25.79 -14.57 -3.15
N VAL A 161 24.67 -14.14 -3.71
CA VAL A 161 24.30 -12.71 -3.80
C VAL A 161 24.22 -12.09 -2.42
N ARG A 162 23.56 -12.76 -1.47
CA ARG A 162 23.44 -12.26 -0.09
C ARG A 162 24.78 -12.19 0.62
N GLU A 163 25.60 -13.23 0.50
CA GLU A 163 26.94 -13.31 1.13
C GLU A 163 27.87 -12.20 0.59
N GLU A 164 27.85 -11.94 -0.72
CA GLU A 164 28.62 -10.88 -1.35
C GLU A 164 28.18 -9.49 -0.83
N GLU A 165 26.89 -9.19 -0.85
CA GLU A 165 26.39 -7.88 -0.39
C GLU A 165 26.65 -7.66 1.11
N ILE A 166 26.53 -8.70 1.94
CA ILE A 166 26.85 -8.63 3.36
C ILE A 166 28.36 -8.37 3.56
N SER A 167 29.22 -9.02 2.78
CA SER A 167 30.66 -8.79 2.86
C SER A 167 31.03 -7.35 2.52
N LEU A 168 30.44 -6.81 1.44
CA LEU A 168 30.62 -5.40 1.06
C LEU A 168 30.14 -4.43 2.15
N LEU A 169 29.01 -4.75 2.81
CA LEU A 169 28.50 -3.96 3.93
C LEU A 169 29.49 -3.97 5.11
N ILE A 170 30.01 -5.15 5.48
CA ILE A 170 30.96 -5.29 6.59
C ILE A 170 32.24 -4.50 6.31
N GLU A 171 32.77 -4.57 5.09
CA GLU A 171 33.94 -3.77 4.69
C GLU A 171 33.67 -2.27 4.81
N LYS A 172 32.51 -1.81 4.34
CA LYS A 172 32.11 -0.41 4.44
C LYS A 172 31.99 0.05 5.89
N ILE A 173 31.43 -0.78 6.78
CA ILE A 173 31.34 -0.48 8.21
C ILE A 173 32.76 -0.37 8.80
N LYS A 174 33.65 -1.32 8.52
CA LYS A 174 35.05 -1.28 8.99
C LYS A 174 35.79 0.01 8.58
N GLN A 175 35.62 0.43 7.33
CA GLN A 175 36.22 1.66 6.81
C GLN A 175 35.65 2.92 7.46
N SER A 176 34.31 2.94 7.72
CA SER A 176 33.62 4.08 8.30
C SER A 176 33.89 4.23 9.81
N CYS A 177 34.01 3.13 10.55
CA CYS A 177 34.27 3.14 12.00
C CYS A 177 35.62 3.83 12.40
N SER A 178 36.52 4.02 11.44
CA SER A 178 37.79 4.72 11.67
C SER A 178 37.66 6.24 11.64
N SER A 179 36.60 6.82 11.13
CA SER A 179 36.50 8.24 10.82
C SER A 179 35.24 8.96 11.30
N SER A 180 34.10 8.25 11.54
CA SER A 180 32.83 8.90 11.92
C SER A 180 31.78 7.90 12.47
N SER A 181 30.70 8.43 13.04
CA SER A 181 29.50 7.62 13.38
C SER A 181 28.84 7.05 12.13
N VAL A 182 28.39 5.82 12.22
CA VAL A 182 27.77 5.08 11.10
C VAL A 182 26.26 5.02 11.29
N ASN A 183 25.51 5.42 10.26
CA ASN A 183 24.06 5.25 10.24
C ASN A 183 23.70 3.83 9.76
N LEU A 184 23.52 2.91 10.71
CA LEU A 184 23.20 1.51 10.40
C LEU A 184 21.84 1.35 9.69
N CYS A 185 20.84 2.21 10.02
CA CYS A 185 19.54 2.14 9.36
C CYS A 185 19.65 2.38 7.86
N GLU A 186 20.39 3.40 7.45
CA GLU A 186 20.63 3.69 6.04
C GLU A 186 21.42 2.58 5.35
N MET A 187 22.38 1.98 6.04
CA MET A 187 23.19 0.89 5.49
C MET A 187 22.38 -0.39 5.30
N PHE A 188 21.54 -0.76 6.28
CA PHE A 188 20.66 -1.92 6.15
C PHE A 188 19.60 -1.72 5.06
N ALA A 189 19.13 -0.50 4.91
CA ALA A 189 18.26 -0.15 3.80
C ALA A 189 18.90 -0.40 2.45
N LYS A 190 20.10 0.15 2.31
CA LYS A 190 20.83 0.02 1.05
C LYS A 190 21.11 -1.44 0.72
N ILE A 191 21.59 -2.24 1.66
CA ILE A 191 21.88 -3.66 1.39
C ILE A 191 20.61 -4.44 1.05
N THR A 192 19.51 -4.20 1.74
CA THR A 192 18.25 -4.87 1.43
C THR A 192 17.78 -4.54 0.02
N ASN A 193 17.83 -3.26 -0.36
CA ASN A 193 17.50 -2.84 -1.71
C ASN A 193 18.44 -3.45 -2.75
N ASP A 194 19.76 -3.47 -2.50
CA ASP A 194 20.74 -4.02 -3.44
C ASP A 194 20.54 -5.53 -3.64
N ILE A 195 20.31 -6.29 -2.57
CA ILE A 195 20.00 -7.73 -2.66
C ILE A 195 18.74 -7.96 -3.49
N ILE A 196 17.66 -7.23 -3.22
CA ILE A 196 16.39 -7.44 -3.91
C ILE A 196 16.47 -7.02 -5.36
N CYS A 197 17.10 -5.90 -5.67
CA CYS A 197 17.30 -5.50 -7.05
C CYS A 197 18.12 -6.53 -7.83
N ARG A 198 19.15 -7.13 -7.23
CA ARG A 198 19.93 -8.21 -7.87
C ARG A 198 19.11 -9.47 -8.05
N VAL A 199 18.31 -9.86 -7.07
CA VAL A 199 17.47 -11.05 -7.13
C VAL A 199 16.28 -10.86 -8.10
N ALA A 200 15.65 -9.69 -8.05
CA ALA A 200 14.44 -9.42 -8.84
C ALA A 200 14.76 -8.94 -10.26
N LEU A 201 15.74 -8.07 -10.43
CA LEU A 201 16.02 -7.35 -11.67
C LEU A 201 17.40 -7.68 -12.27
N GLY A 202 18.14 -8.61 -11.67
CA GLY A 202 19.44 -9.08 -12.14
C GLY A 202 20.60 -8.10 -11.94
N ARG A 203 20.37 -6.87 -11.41
CA ARG A 203 21.41 -5.87 -11.18
C ARG A 203 21.05 -4.89 -10.06
N LYS A 204 22.06 -4.15 -9.59
CA LYS A 204 21.87 -3.06 -8.62
C LYS A 204 21.28 -1.81 -9.31
N TYR A 205 20.38 -1.16 -8.60
CA TYR A 205 19.82 0.15 -8.94
C TYR A 205 20.12 1.15 -7.81
N GLY A 206 21.36 1.22 -7.37
CA GLY A 206 21.76 2.03 -6.20
C GLY A 206 22.77 3.12 -6.51
N GLU A 207 23.44 3.10 -7.66
CA GLU A 207 24.56 3.98 -7.99
C GLU A 207 24.32 4.77 -9.28
N GLY A 208 24.89 5.99 -9.34
CA GLY A 208 24.72 6.90 -10.45
C GLY A 208 23.33 7.59 -10.49
N GLU A 209 23.11 8.31 -11.59
CA GLU A 209 21.87 9.10 -11.79
C GLU A 209 20.61 8.22 -11.88
N GLY A 210 20.72 7.08 -12.54
CA GLY A 210 19.61 6.12 -12.67
C GLY A 210 19.21 5.51 -11.33
N GLY A 211 20.19 5.25 -10.46
CA GLY A 211 19.93 4.71 -9.12
C GLY A 211 19.23 5.71 -8.20
N ARG A 212 19.60 6.99 -8.28
CA ARG A 212 18.89 8.04 -7.53
C ARG A 212 17.45 8.18 -7.97
N LYS A 213 17.20 8.24 -9.27
CA LYS A 213 15.84 8.31 -9.84
C LYS A 213 14.98 7.11 -9.43
N PHE A 214 15.55 5.91 -9.42
CA PHE A 214 14.85 4.71 -8.97
C PHE A 214 14.48 4.78 -7.48
N LYS A 215 15.40 5.18 -6.61
CA LYS A 215 15.16 5.34 -5.16
C LYS A 215 14.08 6.39 -4.87
N GLU A 216 14.14 7.53 -5.56
CA GLU A 216 13.13 8.59 -5.46
C GLU A 216 11.75 8.08 -5.88
N LEU A 217 11.68 7.41 -7.03
CA LEU A 217 10.44 6.85 -7.55
C LEU A 217 9.80 5.84 -6.60
N ILE A 218 10.59 4.94 -6.02
CA ILE A 218 10.10 4.00 -5.01
C ILE A 218 9.65 4.73 -3.73
N GLY A 219 10.38 5.76 -3.30
CA GLY A 219 9.97 6.60 -2.18
C GLY A 219 8.60 7.25 -2.42
N GLU A 220 8.36 7.79 -3.62
CA GLU A 220 7.06 8.36 -4.00
C GLU A 220 5.94 7.31 -4.03
N VAL A 221 6.21 6.09 -4.52
CA VAL A 221 5.25 4.97 -4.47
C VAL A 221 4.88 4.63 -3.03
N MET A 222 5.87 4.51 -2.13
CA MET A 222 5.63 4.20 -0.73
C MET A 222 4.88 5.31 -0.01
N GLU A 223 5.22 6.58 -0.27
CA GLU A 223 4.49 7.72 0.25
C GLU A 223 3.00 7.65 -0.15
N LEU A 224 2.72 7.43 -1.44
CA LEU A 224 1.35 7.34 -1.95
C LEU A 224 0.58 6.13 -1.40
N LEU A 225 1.22 4.99 -1.20
CA LEU A 225 0.60 3.82 -0.55
C LEU A 225 0.32 4.07 0.94
N GLY A 226 1.13 4.89 1.60
CA GLY A 226 0.95 5.28 3.01
C GLY A 226 -0.09 6.38 3.23
N VAL A 227 -0.53 7.09 2.19
CA VAL A 227 -1.49 8.20 2.34
C VAL A 227 -2.85 7.69 2.79
N ASN A 228 -3.31 8.20 3.93
CA ASN A 228 -4.68 8.03 4.38
C ASN A 228 -5.61 8.94 3.58
N ASN A 229 -6.14 8.42 2.49
CA ASN A 229 -7.02 9.15 1.60
C ASN A 229 -8.43 9.24 2.21
N MET A 230 -8.89 10.45 2.52
CA MET A 230 -10.22 10.68 3.07
C MET A 230 -11.34 10.23 2.11
N GLY A 231 -11.10 10.26 0.81
CA GLY A 231 -12.04 9.79 -0.21
C GLY A 231 -12.31 8.27 -0.15
N ASP A 232 -11.40 7.47 0.42
CA ASP A 232 -11.61 6.03 0.62
C ASP A 232 -12.59 5.74 1.77
N TYR A 233 -12.72 6.67 2.73
CA TYR A 233 -13.59 6.55 3.89
C TYR A 233 -14.88 7.36 3.74
N ILE A 234 -14.83 8.48 3.05
CA ILE A 234 -15.94 9.40 2.85
C ILE A 234 -16.09 9.66 1.34
N LEU A 235 -16.88 8.83 0.67
CA LEU A 235 -16.96 8.75 -0.80
C LEU A 235 -17.23 10.10 -1.48
N TRP A 236 -18.08 10.96 -0.90
CA TRP A 236 -18.39 12.27 -1.46
C TRP A 236 -17.26 13.30 -1.32
N LEU A 237 -16.18 12.99 -0.55
CA LEU A 237 -14.95 13.79 -0.50
C LEU A 237 -13.89 13.30 -1.51
N ALA A 238 -14.18 12.28 -2.32
CA ALA A 238 -13.21 11.74 -3.27
C ALA A 238 -12.71 12.79 -4.31
N TRP A 239 -13.52 13.81 -4.59
CA TRP A 239 -13.14 14.91 -5.48
C TRP A 239 -11.99 15.78 -4.94
N VAL A 240 -11.78 15.80 -3.62
CA VAL A 240 -10.69 16.55 -2.97
C VAL A 240 -9.33 16.10 -3.50
N ASN A 241 -9.18 14.82 -3.89
CA ASN A 241 -7.94 14.29 -4.44
C ASN A 241 -7.57 14.89 -5.81
N HIS A 242 -8.55 15.32 -6.57
CA HIS A 242 -8.29 16.04 -7.81
C HIS A 242 -7.80 17.47 -7.53
N VAL A 243 -8.39 18.13 -6.52
CA VAL A 243 -8.05 19.54 -6.20
C VAL A 243 -6.69 19.65 -5.52
N ASN A 244 -6.34 18.70 -4.63
CA ASN A 244 -5.05 18.70 -3.94
C ASN A 244 -3.90 18.11 -4.76
N GLY A 245 -4.13 17.71 -6.02
CA GLY A 245 -3.11 17.16 -6.91
C GLY A 245 -2.68 15.71 -6.62
N LEU A 246 -3.28 15.05 -5.63
CA LEU A 246 -2.90 13.69 -5.25
C LEU A 246 -3.13 12.67 -6.38
N ASP A 247 -4.25 12.80 -7.09
CA ASP A 247 -4.55 11.95 -8.24
C ASP A 247 -3.54 12.13 -9.37
N ALA A 248 -3.16 13.37 -9.68
CA ALA A 248 -2.17 13.68 -10.71
C ALA A 248 -0.76 13.18 -10.31
N LYS A 249 -0.37 13.31 -9.04
CA LYS A 249 0.87 12.74 -8.51
C LYS A 249 0.87 11.22 -8.67
N ALA A 250 -0.22 10.55 -8.30
CA ALA A 250 -0.32 9.08 -8.42
C ALA A 250 -0.24 8.60 -9.87
N GLU A 251 -0.90 9.28 -10.82
CA GLU A 251 -0.84 8.93 -12.24
C GLU A 251 0.55 9.14 -12.83
N ARG A 252 1.23 10.24 -12.48
CA ARG A 252 2.60 10.49 -12.90
C ARG A 252 3.55 9.40 -12.38
N VAL A 253 3.47 9.08 -11.08
CA VAL A 253 4.32 8.08 -10.45
C VAL A 253 4.05 6.69 -11.02
N ALA A 254 2.78 6.31 -11.21
CA ALA A 254 2.40 5.04 -11.82
C ALA A 254 2.97 4.91 -13.23
N LYS A 255 2.89 5.96 -14.05
CA LYS A 255 3.46 5.97 -15.40
C LYS A 255 4.98 5.84 -15.39
N GLN A 256 5.67 6.61 -14.55
CA GLN A 256 7.13 6.53 -14.45
C GLN A 256 7.60 5.15 -14.01
N PHE A 257 6.86 4.51 -13.12
CA PHE A 257 7.16 3.16 -12.67
C PHE A 257 6.87 2.12 -13.76
N ASP A 258 5.79 2.31 -14.52
CA ASP A 258 5.46 1.46 -15.66
C ASP A 258 6.53 1.53 -16.75
N ASP A 259 6.99 2.74 -17.10
CA ASP A 259 8.06 2.99 -18.07
C ASP A 259 9.38 2.33 -17.60
N PHE A 260 9.69 2.41 -16.31
CA PHE A 260 10.86 1.76 -15.72
C PHE A 260 10.77 0.23 -15.84
N LEU A 261 9.65 -0.37 -15.43
CA LEU A 261 9.46 -1.83 -15.50
C LEU A 261 9.45 -2.33 -16.94
N GLU A 262 8.88 -1.56 -17.86
CA GLU A 262 8.93 -1.86 -19.30
C GLU A 262 10.36 -1.93 -19.80
N GLY A 263 11.18 -0.94 -19.44
CA GLY A 263 12.61 -0.92 -19.78
C GLY A 263 13.36 -2.14 -19.23
N VAL A 264 13.09 -2.55 -17.99
CA VAL A 264 13.67 -3.76 -17.38
C VAL A 264 13.28 -5.02 -18.16
N ILE A 265 12.01 -5.18 -18.49
CA ILE A 265 11.52 -6.35 -19.24
C ILE A 265 12.14 -6.40 -20.65
N GLU A 266 12.18 -5.28 -21.36
CA GLU A 266 12.80 -5.20 -22.70
C GLU A 266 14.30 -5.53 -22.67
N GLU A 267 15.01 -5.07 -21.63
CA GLU A 267 16.41 -5.40 -21.44
C GLU A 267 16.63 -6.91 -21.32
N HIS A 268 15.79 -7.62 -20.54
CA HIS A 268 15.86 -9.05 -20.37
C HIS A 268 15.53 -9.82 -21.66
N ILE A 269 14.51 -9.36 -22.40
CA ILE A 269 14.14 -9.95 -23.71
C ILE A 269 15.29 -9.78 -24.72
N ASN A 270 15.89 -8.59 -24.76
CA ASN A 270 16.97 -8.29 -25.69
C ASN A 270 18.28 -9.02 -25.32
N ARG A 271 18.56 -9.22 -24.01
CA ARG A 271 19.68 -10.05 -23.55
C ARG A 271 19.56 -11.49 -24.03
N LYS A 272 18.37 -12.07 -23.94
CA LYS A 272 18.09 -13.42 -24.45
C LYS A 272 18.23 -13.53 -25.98
N LYS A 273 17.88 -12.51 -26.73
CA LYS A 273 18.02 -12.48 -28.19
C LYS A 273 19.49 -12.37 -28.66
N LYS A 274 20.34 -11.66 -27.89
CA LYS A 274 21.77 -11.47 -28.21
C LYS A 274 22.65 -12.63 -27.75
N GLY A 275 22.25 -13.34 -26.70
CA GLY A 275 22.95 -14.52 -26.20
C GLY A 275 22.53 -15.77 -26.98
N SER A 276 23.00 -15.90 -28.23
CA SER A 276 22.80 -17.09 -29.04
C SER A 276 23.53 -18.35 -28.54
N ASP A 277 24.15 -18.31 -27.37
CA ASP A 277 24.72 -19.48 -26.70
C ASP A 277 23.68 -20.10 -25.76
N GLU A 278 23.01 -21.14 -26.24
CA GLU A 278 22.08 -21.99 -25.48
C GLU A 278 22.68 -22.54 -24.18
N ARG A 279 24.01 -22.59 -24.04
CA ARG A 279 24.71 -23.09 -22.86
C ARG A 279 24.62 -22.19 -21.63
N SER A 280 24.37 -20.89 -21.77
CA SER A 280 24.20 -19.98 -20.63
C SER A 280 22.77 -19.99 -20.04
N LEU A 281 21.81 -20.62 -20.73
CA LEU A 281 20.42 -20.75 -20.31
C LEU A 281 20.15 -22.01 -19.45
N GLU A 282 21.09 -22.97 -19.39
CA GLU A 282 20.91 -24.23 -18.67
C GLU A 282 21.08 -24.12 -17.15
N ASN A 283 21.72 -23.08 -16.64
CA ASN A 283 21.81 -22.87 -15.19
C ASN A 283 20.54 -22.18 -14.66
N GLU A 284 19.52 -22.98 -14.33
CA GLU A 284 18.31 -22.51 -13.64
C GLU A 284 18.62 -21.68 -12.39
N ASP A 285 19.75 -21.93 -11.74
CA ASP A 285 20.15 -21.29 -10.50
C ASP A 285 20.65 -19.85 -10.68
N GLN A 286 20.90 -19.40 -11.93
CA GLN A 286 21.37 -18.04 -12.24
C GLN A 286 20.28 -17.09 -12.76
N LYS A 287 19.08 -17.60 -13.02
CA LYS A 287 17.96 -16.79 -13.52
C LYS A 287 17.47 -15.85 -12.42
N ASP A 288 17.33 -14.56 -12.74
CA ASP A 288 16.66 -13.63 -11.85
C ASP A 288 15.13 -13.78 -11.91
N PHE A 289 14.41 -12.95 -11.13
CA PHE A 289 12.95 -13.03 -11.03
C PHE A 289 12.25 -12.71 -12.35
N VAL A 290 12.71 -11.68 -13.09
CA VAL A 290 12.15 -11.31 -14.39
C VAL A 290 12.35 -12.43 -15.40
N ASP A 291 13.52 -13.07 -15.41
CA ASP A 291 13.80 -14.20 -16.28
C ASP A 291 12.84 -15.37 -16.04
N VAL A 292 12.55 -15.66 -14.78
CA VAL A 292 11.61 -16.72 -14.40
C VAL A 292 10.19 -16.39 -14.84
N LEU A 293 9.73 -15.15 -14.64
CA LEU A 293 8.39 -14.74 -15.06
C LEU A 293 8.24 -14.79 -16.59
N LEU A 294 9.25 -14.35 -17.34
CA LEU A 294 9.27 -14.43 -18.81
C LEU A 294 9.31 -15.89 -19.30
N TRP A 295 9.96 -16.77 -18.56
CA TRP A 295 9.95 -18.19 -18.86
C TRP A 295 8.58 -18.82 -18.62
N VAL A 296 7.96 -18.56 -17.45
CA VAL A 296 6.61 -19.04 -17.12
C VAL A 296 5.57 -18.54 -18.13
N GLN A 297 5.71 -17.30 -18.59
CA GLN A 297 4.87 -16.73 -19.66
C GLN A 297 5.02 -17.48 -20.97
N LYS A 298 6.27 -17.73 -21.40
CA LYS A 298 6.59 -18.39 -22.68
C LYS A 298 6.07 -19.84 -22.71
N GLU A 299 6.31 -20.59 -21.64
CA GLU A 299 5.97 -22.03 -21.56
C GLU A 299 4.50 -22.28 -21.21
N ASN A 300 3.73 -21.24 -20.83
CA ASN A 300 2.33 -21.36 -20.41
C ASN A 300 2.07 -22.50 -19.40
N ILE A 301 3.00 -22.70 -18.48
CA ILE A 301 3.10 -23.87 -17.58
C ILE A 301 1.84 -24.04 -16.72
N ILE A 302 1.11 -22.97 -16.47
CA ILE A 302 0.02 -22.92 -15.48
C ILE A 302 -1.35 -23.00 -16.16
N GLY A 303 -1.40 -22.97 -17.51
CA GLY A 303 -2.67 -22.89 -18.24
C GLY A 303 -3.43 -21.57 -18.02
N PHE A 304 -2.79 -20.60 -17.37
CA PHE A 304 -3.31 -19.25 -17.11
C PHE A 304 -2.43 -18.24 -17.85
N PRO A 305 -3.01 -17.38 -18.71
CA PRO A 305 -2.25 -16.41 -19.50
C PRO A 305 -1.68 -15.32 -18.56
N ILE A 306 -0.38 -15.30 -18.40
CA ILE A 306 0.33 -14.23 -17.72
C ILE A 306 0.60 -13.13 -18.75
N ASP A 307 -0.15 -12.04 -18.66
CA ASP A 307 0.09 -10.88 -19.50
C ASP A 307 1.29 -10.05 -18.98
N ARG A 308 1.75 -9.12 -19.80
CA ARG A 308 2.87 -8.23 -19.46
C ARG A 308 2.56 -7.35 -18.23
N VAL A 309 1.30 -7.02 -18.04
CA VAL A 309 0.83 -6.24 -16.89
C VAL A 309 0.93 -7.05 -15.60
N CYS A 310 0.58 -8.34 -15.66
CA CYS A 310 0.76 -9.26 -14.54
C CYS A 310 2.23 -9.39 -14.13
N ILE A 311 3.15 -9.52 -15.10
CA ILE A 311 4.59 -9.54 -14.85
C ILE A 311 5.04 -8.27 -14.13
N LYS A 312 4.67 -7.08 -14.63
CA LYS A 312 4.99 -5.81 -13.99
C LYS A 312 4.43 -5.72 -12.57
N ALA A 313 3.19 -6.13 -12.36
CA ALA A 313 2.54 -6.13 -11.05
C ALA A 313 3.27 -7.03 -10.03
N LEU A 314 3.75 -8.21 -10.46
CA LEU A 314 4.52 -9.12 -9.62
C LEU A 314 5.90 -8.58 -9.28
N ILE A 315 6.58 -7.97 -10.22
CA ILE A 315 7.87 -7.31 -9.99
C ILE A 315 7.69 -6.15 -8.99
N LEU A 316 6.66 -5.31 -9.20
CA LEU A 316 6.34 -4.19 -8.30
C LEU A 316 6.17 -4.64 -6.86
N VAL A 317 5.38 -5.69 -6.63
CA VAL A 317 5.15 -6.23 -5.27
C VAL A 317 6.43 -6.75 -4.65
N SER A 318 7.26 -7.44 -5.43
CA SER A 318 8.53 -7.98 -4.91
C SER A 318 9.47 -6.87 -4.45
N ILE A 319 9.56 -5.78 -5.19
CA ILE A 319 10.34 -4.60 -4.83
C ILE A 319 9.72 -3.84 -3.68
N SER A 320 8.41 -3.60 -3.70
CA SER A 320 7.72 -2.79 -2.69
C SER A 320 7.63 -3.50 -1.34
N LEU A 321 7.44 -4.82 -1.31
CA LEU A 321 7.38 -5.60 -0.06
C LEU A 321 8.70 -5.51 0.72
N SER A 322 9.82 -5.52 0.04
CA SER A 322 11.13 -5.40 0.68
C SER A 322 11.38 -4.02 1.27
N LEU A 323 10.91 -3.00 0.59
CA LEU A 323 10.99 -1.61 1.06
C LEU A 323 9.98 -1.30 2.15
N TYR A 324 8.81 -1.96 2.14
CA TYR A 324 7.84 -1.86 3.23
C TYR A 324 8.41 -2.41 4.54
N ILE A 325 9.10 -3.54 4.51
CA ILE A 325 9.85 -4.08 5.66
C ILE A 325 10.91 -3.08 6.12
N TYR A 326 11.54 -2.35 5.19
CA TYR A 326 12.51 -1.31 5.47
C TYR A 326 11.92 -0.08 6.17
N ILE A 327 10.78 0.44 5.70
CA ILE A 327 10.19 1.67 6.23
C ILE A 327 9.44 1.42 7.55
N PHE A 328 8.80 0.27 7.71
CA PHE A 328 7.92 -0.05 8.85
C PHE A 328 8.48 -1.11 9.81
N GLY A 329 9.56 -1.81 9.45
CA GLY A 329 10.22 -2.77 10.32
C GLY A 329 11.16 -2.14 11.35
N PHE A 330 11.36 -0.81 11.29
CA PHE A 330 12.19 -0.03 12.21
C PHE A 330 11.41 1.02 13.02
N ILE A 331 10.08 0.98 13.01
CA ILE A 331 9.20 1.69 13.93
C ILE A 331 8.66 0.68 14.94
#